data_732f24eef66a8f7800af4a75baba7a3d
#
_entry.id   732f24eef66a8f7800af4a75baba7a3d
#
_cell.length_a   1.000
_cell.length_b   1.000
_cell.length_c   1.000
_cell.angle_alpha   90.00
_cell.angle_beta   90.00
_cell.angle_gamma   90.00
#
_symmetry.space_group_name_H-M   'P 1'
#
loop_
_entity.id
_entity.type
_entity.pdbx_description
1 polymer ?
#
loop_
_entity_poly.entity_id
_entity_poly.type
_entity_poly.pdbx_seq_one_letter_code
_entity_poly.pdbx_strand_id
1 'polypeptide(L)'
;ENEVFADAFNYFLHDGIRKIQPEQLRELDTTEIAILLAEKDAEDKKTTKPEIVQKYRDQFKSAAIMEDGKTAYILLGIESQTEPHMAMPVRTMLYDAIQYSQQVNTIAAQHRKLKDYRKQSISNGEFLSGFYKEDKLIPVITLVVFFNAGEWDGPRSLHEMMDISDPEVKKWVVDYPIYLISPRDIPDDDLGKFSSSLREVLGCI
;
A
#
# COMPACT_ATOMS: atom_id res chain seq x y z
N GLU A 1 16.10 -3.59 6.72
CA GLU A 1 14.86 -3.50 5.93
C GLU A 1 13.87 -2.55 6.61
N ASN A 2 13.52 -2.74 7.88
CA ASN A 2 12.62 -1.86 8.63
C ASN A 2 13.15 -0.42 8.76
N GLU A 3 14.47 -0.21 8.79
CA GLU A 3 15.08 1.11 8.84
C GLU A 3 14.80 1.92 7.56
N VAL A 4 15.00 1.30 6.39
CA VAL A 4 14.70 1.91 5.09
C VAL A 4 13.22 2.21 4.95
N PHE A 5 12.39 1.27 5.41
CA PHE A 5 10.94 1.41 5.42
C PHE A 5 10.48 2.59 6.29
N ALA A 6 10.91 2.61 7.56
CA ALA A 6 10.58 3.69 8.48
C ALA A 6 11.07 5.05 7.96
N ASP A 7 12.26 5.08 7.37
CA ASP A 7 12.89 6.30 6.86
C ASP A 7 12.11 6.91 5.69
N ALA A 8 11.68 6.08 4.71
CA ALA A 8 10.85 6.51 3.60
C ALA A 8 9.52 7.14 4.08
N PHE A 9 8.84 6.49 5.02
CA PHE A 9 7.58 7.00 5.56
C PHE A 9 7.78 8.21 6.49
N ASN A 10 8.86 8.27 7.26
CA ASN A 10 9.19 9.45 8.05
C ASN A 10 9.47 10.66 7.16
N TYR A 11 10.21 10.48 6.06
CA TYR A 11 10.42 11.53 5.09
C TYR A 11 9.09 12.01 4.50
N PHE A 12 8.30 11.11 3.98
CA PHE A 12 7.09 11.45 3.25
C PHE A 12 5.99 12.05 4.13
N LEU A 13 5.73 11.47 5.30
CA LEU A 13 4.61 11.86 6.17
C LEU A 13 5.00 12.90 7.21
N HIS A 14 6.27 12.98 7.58
CA HIS A 14 6.73 13.72 8.76
C HIS A 14 7.92 14.60 8.49
N ASP A 15 8.22 14.88 7.22
CA ASP A 15 9.34 15.76 6.81
C ASP A 15 10.70 15.32 7.42
N GLY A 16 10.93 14.02 7.48
CA GLY A 16 12.14 13.42 8.04
C GLY A 16 12.16 13.30 9.57
N ILE A 17 11.13 13.79 10.27
CA ILE A 17 11.04 13.62 11.72
C ILE A 17 10.75 12.14 12.04
N ARG A 18 11.63 11.51 12.82
CA ARG A 18 11.56 10.09 13.17
C ARG A 18 10.40 9.77 14.13
N LYS A 19 9.19 9.75 13.62
CA LYS A 19 8.00 9.31 14.37
C LYS A 19 7.75 7.82 14.25
N ILE A 20 8.09 7.23 13.10
CA ILE A 20 7.98 5.79 12.85
C ILE A 20 9.34 5.18 13.19
N GLN A 21 9.37 4.33 14.21
CA GLN A 21 10.59 3.64 14.65
C GLN A 21 10.63 2.26 14.00
N PRO A 22 11.79 1.81 13.48
CA PRO A 22 11.92 0.51 12.82
C PRO A 22 11.50 -0.66 13.73
N GLU A 23 11.76 -0.55 15.03
CA GLU A 23 11.46 -1.56 16.04
C GLU A 23 9.96 -1.70 16.32
N GLN A 24 9.17 -0.69 15.98
CA GLN A 24 7.72 -0.66 16.15
C GLN A 24 6.98 -1.23 14.94
N LEU A 25 7.70 -1.61 13.89
CA LEU A 25 7.13 -2.14 12.66
C LEU A 25 7.07 -3.67 12.73
N ARG A 26 5.90 -4.21 12.44
CA ARG A 26 5.65 -5.64 12.27
C ARG A 26 5.27 -5.92 10.83
N GLU A 27 5.85 -6.96 10.27
CA GLU A 27 5.53 -7.39 8.91
C GLU A 27 4.05 -7.79 8.79
N LEU A 28 3.40 -7.35 7.72
CA LEU A 28 2.05 -7.78 7.35
C LEU A 28 2.11 -8.98 6.43
N ASP A 29 1.17 -9.91 6.60
CA ASP A 29 0.99 -11.01 5.66
C ASP A 29 0.39 -10.50 4.34
N THR A 30 1.21 -10.53 3.30
CA THR A 30 0.85 -10.12 1.94
C THR A 30 0.46 -11.29 1.04
N THR A 31 0.28 -12.49 1.60
CA THR A 31 0.04 -13.72 0.83
C THR A 31 -1.22 -13.64 -0.03
N GLU A 32 -2.32 -13.10 0.49
CA GLU A 32 -3.58 -12.99 -0.27
C GLU A 32 -3.44 -12.04 -1.46
N ILE A 33 -2.71 -10.92 -1.30
CA ILE A 33 -2.40 -10.00 -2.40
C ILE A 33 -1.60 -10.74 -3.48
N ALA A 34 -0.57 -11.45 -3.08
CA ALA A 34 0.27 -12.21 -3.98
C ALA A 34 -0.52 -13.29 -4.76
N ILE A 35 -1.46 -13.98 -4.10
CA ILE A 35 -2.32 -15.00 -4.73
C ILE A 35 -3.24 -14.37 -5.78
N LEU A 36 -3.94 -13.28 -5.45
CA LEU A 36 -4.86 -12.61 -6.37
C LEU A 36 -4.16 -12.09 -7.62
N LEU A 37 -2.97 -11.54 -7.48
CA LEU A 37 -2.17 -11.07 -8.61
C LEU A 37 -1.62 -12.23 -9.44
N ALA A 38 -1.20 -13.32 -8.80
CA ALA A 38 -0.73 -14.51 -9.47
C ALA A 38 -1.84 -15.21 -10.28
N GLU A 39 -3.08 -15.22 -9.81
CA GLU A 39 -4.22 -15.79 -10.53
C GLU A 39 -4.52 -15.03 -11.83
N LYS A 40 -4.40 -13.72 -11.81
CA LYS A 40 -4.58 -12.87 -12.99
C LYS A 40 -3.49 -13.11 -14.05
N ASP A 41 -2.24 -13.26 -13.63
CA ASP A 41 -1.12 -13.52 -14.56
C ASP A 41 -1.10 -14.97 -15.08
N ALA A 42 -1.70 -15.92 -14.37
CA ALA A 42 -1.71 -17.34 -14.76
C ALA A 42 -2.65 -17.63 -15.95
N GLU A 43 -3.61 -16.76 -16.24
CA GLU A 43 -4.47 -16.88 -17.43
C GLU A 43 -3.69 -16.63 -18.73
N ASP A 44 -2.58 -15.86 -18.66
CA ASP A 44 -1.80 -15.46 -19.84
C ASP A 44 -0.53 -16.30 -20.09
N LYS A 45 -0.04 -17.09 -19.11
CA LYS A 45 1.24 -17.83 -19.22
C LYS A 45 1.18 -19.22 -18.59
N LYS A 46 1.78 -20.19 -19.28
CA LYS A 46 2.02 -21.57 -18.78
C LYS A 46 2.97 -21.66 -17.56
N THR A 47 3.01 -20.64 -16.70
CA THR A 47 3.87 -20.59 -15.51
C THR A 47 3.14 -21.20 -14.31
N THR A 48 3.84 -21.97 -13.50
CA THR A 48 3.28 -22.61 -12.30
C THR A 48 2.88 -21.56 -11.26
N LYS A 49 1.65 -21.67 -10.74
CA LYS A 49 1.10 -20.75 -9.71
C LYS A 49 2.06 -20.44 -8.55
N PRO A 50 2.85 -21.40 -7.99
CA PRO A 50 3.79 -21.12 -6.90
C PRO A 50 4.90 -20.13 -7.23
N GLU A 51 5.45 -20.16 -8.44
CA GLU A 51 6.54 -19.26 -8.87
C GLU A 51 6.04 -17.82 -9.04
N ILE A 52 4.81 -17.67 -9.56
CA ILE A 52 4.18 -16.34 -9.71
C ILE A 52 3.85 -15.77 -8.33
N VAL A 53 3.30 -16.55 -7.42
CA VAL A 53 3.02 -16.13 -6.05
C VAL A 53 4.29 -15.70 -5.34
N GLN A 54 5.41 -16.45 -5.50
CA GLN A 54 6.69 -16.09 -4.91
C GLN A 54 7.22 -14.76 -5.47
N LYS A 55 7.12 -14.55 -6.79
CA LYS A 55 7.50 -13.27 -7.43
C LYS A 55 6.75 -12.09 -6.82
N TYR A 56 5.44 -12.21 -6.62
CA TYR A 56 4.66 -11.16 -5.98
C TYR A 56 4.98 -11.00 -4.51
N ARG A 57 5.19 -12.08 -3.76
CA ARG A 57 5.66 -12.01 -2.36
C ARG A 57 6.99 -11.26 -2.25
N ASP A 58 7.91 -11.48 -3.19
CA ASP A 58 9.19 -10.78 -3.23
C ASP A 58 9.05 -9.29 -3.55
N GLN A 59 8.03 -8.89 -4.32
CA GLN A 59 7.69 -7.49 -4.57
C GLN A 59 7.03 -6.80 -3.36
N PHE A 60 6.33 -7.57 -2.50
CA PHE A 60 5.58 -7.08 -1.33
C PHE A 60 6.31 -7.26 0.01
N LYS A 61 7.61 -7.49 0.01
CA LYS A 61 8.40 -7.64 1.25
C LYS A 61 8.35 -6.45 2.21
N SER A 62 7.67 -5.38 1.82
CA SER A 62 7.68 -4.11 2.52
C SER A 62 6.28 -3.66 2.95
N ALA A 63 5.44 -4.56 3.47
CA ALA A 63 4.22 -4.16 4.16
C ALA A 63 4.42 -4.34 5.66
N ALA A 64 4.11 -3.30 6.43
CA ALA A 64 4.26 -3.31 7.87
C ALA A 64 3.11 -2.60 8.57
N ILE A 65 2.85 -3.00 9.81
CA ILE A 65 1.89 -2.36 10.70
C ILE A 65 2.63 -1.81 11.92
N MET A 66 2.22 -0.66 12.43
CA MET A 66 2.71 -0.15 13.70
C MET A 66 2.31 -1.09 14.84
N GLU A 67 3.15 -1.22 15.87
CA GLU A 67 2.86 -2.06 17.04
C GLU A 67 1.56 -1.70 17.76
N ASP A 68 1.19 -0.41 17.72
CA ASP A 68 -0.08 0.07 18.28
C ASP A 68 -1.30 -0.31 17.42
N GLY A 69 -1.10 -0.91 16.24
CA GLY A 69 -2.14 -1.35 15.34
C GLY A 69 -2.98 -0.24 14.72
N LYS A 70 -2.48 1.01 14.71
CA LYS A 70 -3.28 2.16 14.26
C LYS A 70 -3.10 2.55 12.80
N THR A 71 -2.02 2.10 12.15
CA THR A 71 -1.77 2.42 10.74
C THR A 71 -1.02 1.27 10.08
N ALA A 72 -1.44 0.90 8.88
CA ALA A 72 -0.72 -0.03 8.01
C ALA A 72 -0.01 0.75 6.90
N TYR A 73 1.23 0.39 6.62
CA TYR A 73 2.07 1.00 5.61
C TYR A 73 2.45 -0.03 4.55
N ILE A 74 2.41 0.37 3.29
CA ILE A 74 2.86 -0.45 2.16
C ILE A 74 3.90 0.35 1.38
N LEU A 75 5.09 -0.23 1.21
CA LEU A 75 6.16 0.36 0.41
C LEU A 75 6.32 -0.45 -0.88
N LEU A 76 6.15 0.20 -2.01
CA LEU A 76 6.36 -0.36 -3.33
C LEU A 76 7.64 0.23 -3.91
N GLY A 77 8.70 -0.58 -3.97
CA GLY A 77 9.93 -0.21 -4.68
C GLY A 77 9.79 -0.53 -6.17
N ILE A 78 10.06 0.46 -7.02
CA ILE A 78 10.15 0.27 -8.47
C ILE A 78 11.62 0.42 -8.85
N GLU A 79 12.26 -0.70 -9.19
CA GLU A 79 13.68 -0.73 -9.56
C GLU A 79 13.94 -0.08 -10.90
N SER A 80 15.14 0.48 -11.04
CA SER A 80 15.60 1.38 -12.10
C SER A 80 15.67 0.80 -13.52
N GLN A 81 15.38 -0.47 -13.72
CA GLN A 81 15.45 -1.10 -15.06
C GLN A 81 14.13 -1.05 -15.82
N THR A 82 13.09 -0.53 -15.21
CA THR A 82 11.75 -0.47 -15.81
C THR A 82 11.25 0.97 -15.84
N GLU A 83 10.64 1.31 -16.95
CA GLU A 83 9.88 2.54 -17.08
C GLU A 83 8.77 2.62 -16.04
N PRO A 84 8.22 3.82 -15.75
CA PRO A 84 7.09 3.98 -14.85
C PRO A 84 5.94 3.03 -15.21
N HIS A 85 5.34 2.44 -14.20
CA HIS A 85 4.18 1.58 -14.44
C HIS A 85 2.95 2.46 -14.70
N MET A 86 2.50 2.53 -15.97
CA MET A 86 1.43 3.43 -16.41
C MET A 86 0.07 3.21 -15.71
N ALA A 87 -0.14 2.07 -15.06
CA ALA A 87 -1.34 1.80 -14.27
C ALA A 87 -1.08 1.84 -12.74
N MET A 88 -0.07 2.61 -12.28
CA MET A 88 0.28 2.65 -10.86
C MET A 88 -0.86 3.11 -9.95
N PRO A 89 -1.66 4.14 -10.30
CA PRO A 89 -2.82 4.53 -9.48
C PRO A 89 -3.82 3.39 -9.26
N VAL A 90 -4.07 2.59 -10.28
CA VAL A 90 -4.97 1.41 -10.15
C VAL A 90 -4.34 0.33 -9.29
N ARG A 91 -3.02 0.12 -9.37
CA ARG A 91 -2.31 -0.87 -8.56
C ARG A 91 -2.33 -0.49 -7.08
N THR A 92 -2.00 0.75 -6.75
CA THR A 92 -2.02 1.22 -5.35
C THR A 92 -3.42 1.14 -4.76
N MET A 93 -4.44 1.58 -5.51
CA MET A 93 -5.84 1.46 -5.12
C MET A 93 -6.25 0.01 -4.85
N LEU A 94 -5.83 -0.92 -5.70
CA LEU A 94 -6.12 -2.34 -5.52
C LEU A 94 -5.48 -2.89 -4.24
N TYR A 95 -4.22 -2.54 -3.96
CA TYR A 95 -3.52 -3.01 -2.77
C TYR A 95 -4.17 -2.49 -1.48
N ASP A 96 -4.52 -1.22 -1.44
CA ASP A 96 -5.21 -0.64 -0.30
C ASP A 96 -6.59 -1.27 -0.10
N ALA A 97 -7.34 -1.48 -1.18
CA ALA A 97 -8.65 -2.14 -1.14
C ALA A 97 -8.56 -3.59 -0.61
N ILE A 98 -7.54 -4.34 -1.01
CA ILE A 98 -7.31 -5.71 -0.51
C ILE A 98 -7.01 -5.67 0.99
N GLN A 99 -6.15 -4.76 1.46
CA GLN A 99 -5.84 -4.60 2.87
C GLN A 99 -7.09 -4.25 3.70
N TYR A 100 -7.94 -3.35 3.22
CA TYR A 100 -9.20 -3.05 3.87
C TYR A 100 -10.15 -4.26 3.88
N SER A 101 -10.23 -5.01 2.78
CA SER A 101 -11.02 -6.24 2.72
C SER A 101 -10.55 -7.30 3.73
N GLN A 102 -9.24 -7.47 3.89
CA GLN A 102 -8.65 -8.37 4.88
C GLN A 102 -8.99 -7.95 6.31
N GLN A 103 -8.93 -6.66 6.62
CA GLN A 103 -9.31 -6.13 7.92
C GLN A 103 -10.77 -6.45 8.24
N VAL A 104 -11.69 -6.20 7.30
CA VAL A 104 -13.12 -6.54 7.45
C VAL A 104 -13.31 -8.03 7.70
N ASN A 105 -12.66 -8.89 6.90
CA ASN A 105 -12.77 -10.34 7.03
C ASN A 105 -12.22 -10.84 8.38
N THR A 106 -11.10 -10.27 8.84
CA THR A 106 -10.47 -10.61 10.12
C THR A 106 -11.37 -10.25 11.29
N ILE A 107 -11.93 -9.05 11.30
CA ILE A 107 -12.87 -8.57 12.33
C ILE A 107 -14.11 -9.47 12.34
N ALA A 108 -14.70 -9.72 11.18
CA ALA A 108 -15.87 -10.60 11.07
C ALA A 108 -15.60 -12.03 11.55
N ALA A 109 -14.42 -12.58 11.27
CA ALA A 109 -14.00 -13.89 11.75
C ALA A 109 -13.84 -13.92 13.28
N GLN A 110 -13.28 -12.84 13.86
CA GLN A 110 -13.14 -12.70 15.32
C GLN A 110 -14.52 -12.67 16.01
N HIS A 111 -15.47 -11.86 15.52
CA HIS A 111 -16.84 -11.80 16.06
C HIS A 111 -17.52 -13.18 15.99
N ARG A 112 -17.39 -13.88 14.86
CA ARG A 112 -17.95 -15.24 14.71
C ARG A 112 -17.31 -16.24 15.69
N LYS A 113 -15.99 -16.19 15.87
CA LYS A 113 -15.25 -17.06 16.80
C LYS A 113 -15.66 -16.82 18.25
N LEU A 114 -15.79 -15.56 18.65
CA LEU A 114 -16.17 -15.14 20.00
C LEU A 114 -17.67 -15.33 20.28
N LYS A 115 -18.50 -15.46 19.23
CA LYS A 115 -19.96 -15.58 19.31
C LYS A 115 -20.58 -14.41 20.08
N ASP A 116 -19.97 -13.22 19.99
CA ASP A 116 -20.36 -12.03 20.76
C ASP A 116 -21.70 -11.46 20.30
N TYR A 117 -22.15 -11.77 19.09
CA TYR A 117 -23.52 -11.53 18.62
C TYR A 117 -24.62 -12.11 19.56
N ARG A 118 -24.27 -13.05 20.43
CA ARG A 118 -25.16 -13.60 21.45
C ARG A 118 -25.19 -12.77 22.72
N LYS A 119 -24.21 -11.92 22.93
CA LYS A 119 -24.02 -11.11 24.15
C LYS A 119 -24.43 -9.66 23.96
N GLN A 120 -24.53 -9.20 22.72
CA GLN A 120 -24.81 -7.84 22.37
C GLN A 120 -26.06 -7.78 21.48
N SER A 121 -26.84 -6.71 21.60
CA SER A 121 -27.93 -6.44 20.67
C SER A 121 -27.34 -5.83 19.39
N ILE A 122 -27.19 -6.65 18.36
CA ILE A 122 -26.71 -6.23 17.03
C ILE A 122 -27.86 -6.21 16.02
N SER A 123 -27.76 -5.37 15.01
CA SER A 123 -28.71 -5.31 13.90
C SER A 123 -28.55 -6.48 12.94
N ASN A 124 -29.57 -6.74 12.12
CA ASN A 124 -29.47 -7.76 11.07
C ASN A 124 -28.31 -7.48 10.08
N GLY A 125 -28.05 -6.20 9.77
CA GLY A 125 -26.95 -5.81 8.89
C GLY A 125 -25.58 -6.14 9.49
N GLU A 126 -25.38 -5.88 10.77
CA GLU A 126 -24.16 -6.24 11.50
C GLU A 126 -23.96 -7.76 11.59
N PHE A 127 -25.05 -8.49 11.83
CA PHE A 127 -25.00 -9.96 11.86
C PHE A 127 -24.62 -10.55 10.49
N LEU A 128 -25.20 -10.04 9.40
CA LEU A 128 -24.95 -10.52 8.06
C LEU A 128 -23.52 -10.19 7.58
N SER A 129 -23.06 -8.96 7.80
CA SER A 129 -21.71 -8.53 7.41
C SER A 129 -20.63 -9.13 8.33
N GLY A 130 -20.97 -9.33 9.60
CA GLY A 130 -20.00 -9.62 10.66
C GLY A 130 -19.13 -8.43 11.04
N PHE A 131 -19.43 -7.23 10.53
CA PHE A 131 -18.75 -5.98 10.84
C PHE A 131 -19.75 -5.06 11.56
N TYR A 132 -19.42 -4.65 12.78
CA TYR A 132 -20.31 -3.92 13.67
C TYR A 132 -20.09 -2.41 13.58
N LYS A 133 -21.04 -1.61 14.04
CA LYS A 133 -20.97 -0.14 13.99
C LYS A 133 -19.77 0.44 14.74
N GLU A 134 -19.35 -0.24 15.79
CA GLU A 134 -18.21 0.19 16.63
C GLU A 134 -16.87 -0.23 16.04
N ASP A 135 -16.86 -1.18 15.09
CA ASP A 135 -15.64 -1.61 14.43
C ASP A 135 -15.05 -0.47 13.61
N LYS A 136 -13.73 -0.40 13.59
CA LYS A 136 -12.98 0.59 12.82
C LYS A 136 -11.89 -0.09 12.03
N LEU A 137 -11.72 0.36 10.81
CA LEU A 137 -10.57 0.00 9.99
C LEU A 137 -9.38 0.89 10.37
N ILE A 138 -8.18 0.33 10.33
CA ILE A 138 -6.96 1.12 10.41
C ILE A 138 -6.64 1.68 9.02
N PRO A 139 -6.15 2.93 8.92
CA PRO A 139 -5.77 3.51 7.64
C PRO A 139 -4.63 2.72 7.00
N VAL A 140 -4.69 2.60 5.67
CA VAL A 140 -3.63 2.01 4.84
C VAL A 140 -3.01 3.12 4.02
N ILE A 141 -1.68 3.21 4.01
CA ILE A 141 -0.92 4.20 3.24
C ILE A 141 0.07 3.45 2.36
N THR A 142 -0.10 3.55 1.05
CA THR A 142 0.82 2.97 0.07
C THR A 142 1.74 4.05 -0.49
N LEU A 143 3.05 3.87 -0.32
CA LEU A 143 4.10 4.74 -0.80
C LEU A 143 4.87 4.05 -1.92
N VAL A 144 5.05 4.73 -3.05
CA VAL A 144 5.83 4.28 -4.20
C VAL A 144 7.20 4.94 -4.16
N VAL A 145 8.27 4.16 -4.25
CA VAL A 145 9.65 4.69 -4.38
C VAL A 145 10.17 4.33 -5.77
N PHE A 146 10.48 5.34 -6.54
CA PHE A 146 10.97 5.20 -7.91
C PHE A 146 12.49 5.36 -7.95
N PHE A 147 13.21 4.25 -8.05
CA PHE A 147 14.68 4.23 -8.09
C PHE A 147 15.21 4.44 -9.51
N ASN A 148 15.02 5.63 -10.07
CA ASN A 148 15.50 5.99 -11.40
C ASN A 148 15.93 7.46 -11.45
N ALA A 149 17.02 7.76 -12.17
CA ALA A 149 17.52 9.11 -12.42
C ALA A 149 16.60 9.94 -13.33
N GLY A 150 15.71 9.29 -14.09
CA GLY A 150 14.73 9.94 -14.95
C GLY A 150 13.55 10.51 -14.18
N GLU A 151 12.75 11.32 -14.87
CA GLU A 151 11.47 11.79 -14.33
C GLU A 151 10.44 10.66 -14.32
N TRP A 152 9.54 10.72 -13.35
CA TRP A 152 8.32 9.93 -13.41
C TRP A 152 7.38 10.54 -14.45
N ASP A 153 7.23 9.88 -15.58
CA ASP A 153 6.37 10.30 -16.70
C ASP A 153 5.02 9.54 -16.75
N GLY A 154 4.77 8.66 -15.78
CA GLY A 154 3.51 7.95 -15.64
C GLY A 154 2.42 8.77 -14.94
N PRO A 155 1.15 8.31 -14.98
CA PRO A 155 0.06 8.94 -14.27
C PRO A 155 0.33 9.02 -12.75
N ARG A 156 0.02 10.16 -12.15
CA ARG A 156 0.12 10.39 -10.70
C ARG A 156 -1.22 10.24 -9.98
N SER A 157 -2.32 10.17 -10.73
CA SER A 157 -3.65 9.93 -10.17
C SER A 157 -4.55 9.13 -11.11
N LEU A 158 -5.62 8.58 -10.56
CA LEU A 158 -6.61 7.82 -11.32
C LEU A 158 -7.32 8.71 -12.36
N HIS A 159 -7.56 9.98 -12.03
CA HIS A 159 -8.18 10.93 -12.97
C HIS A 159 -7.30 11.21 -14.18
N GLU A 160 -5.97 11.16 -14.06
CA GLU A 160 -5.07 11.32 -15.21
C GLU A 160 -5.13 10.15 -16.19
N MET A 161 -5.64 9.01 -15.75
CA MET A 161 -5.82 7.81 -16.58
C MET A 161 -7.18 7.74 -17.25
N MET A 162 -8.11 8.68 -16.97
CA MET A 162 -9.49 8.62 -17.41
C MET A 162 -9.75 9.60 -18.55
N ASP A 163 -10.52 9.18 -19.52
CA ASP A 163 -11.12 10.05 -20.53
C ASP A 163 -12.45 10.61 -20.00
N ILE A 164 -12.39 11.65 -19.18
CA ILE A 164 -13.57 12.32 -18.62
C ILE A 164 -13.66 13.72 -19.20
N SER A 165 -14.48 13.88 -20.24
CA SER A 165 -14.74 15.17 -20.88
C SER A 165 -15.79 16.01 -20.15
N ASP A 166 -16.71 15.37 -19.37
CA ASP A 166 -17.75 16.05 -18.63
C ASP A 166 -17.30 16.34 -17.19
N PRO A 167 -17.16 17.65 -16.81
CA PRO A 167 -16.78 18.04 -15.46
C PRO A 167 -17.79 17.58 -14.38
N GLU A 168 -19.07 17.43 -14.72
CA GLU A 168 -20.08 16.94 -13.76
C GLU A 168 -19.85 15.46 -13.45
N VAL A 169 -19.52 14.64 -14.44
CA VAL A 169 -19.15 13.24 -14.24
C VAL A 169 -17.90 13.13 -13.37
N LYS A 170 -16.90 13.99 -13.61
CA LYS A 170 -15.65 13.98 -12.84
C LYS A 170 -15.86 14.16 -11.34
N LYS A 171 -16.85 14.93 -10.92
CA LYS A 171 -17.16 15.17 -9.51
C LYS A 171 -17.60 13.90 -8.75
N TRP A 172 -18.15 12.92 -9.47
CA TRP A 172 -18.64 11.67 -8.89
C TRP A 172 -17.62 10.53 -8.93
N VAL A 173 -16.53 10.71 -9.64
CA VAL A 173 -15.44 9.73 -9.69
C VAL A 173 -14.40 10.12 -8.67
N VAL A 174 -14.16 9.23 -7.70
CA VAL A 174 -13.11 9.44 -6.69
C VAL A 174 -11.76 9.38 -7.37
N ASP A 175 -10.95 10.43 -7.20
CA ASP A 175 -9.55 10.40 -7.60
C ASP A 175 -8.72 9.57 -6.63
N TYR A 176 -7.72 8.88 -7.15
CA TYR A 176 -6.81 8.07 -6.36
C TYR A 176 -5.37 8.46 -6.69
N PRO A 177 -4.77 9.38 -5.93
CA PRO A 177 -3.39 9.80 -6.15
C PRO A 177 -2.42 8.71 -5.71
N ILE A 178 -1.26 8.62 -6.37
CA ILE A 178 -0.12 7.88 -5.85
C ILE A 178 0.71 8.80 -4.94
N TYR A 179 1.25 8.23 -3.88
CA TYR A 179 2.27 8.87 -3.07
C TYR A 179 3.62 8.37 -3.56
N LEU A 180 4.43 9.28 -4.11
CA LEU A 180 5.65 8.96 -4.84
C LEU A 180 6.85 9.64 -4.20
N ILE A 181 7.92 8.85 -3.99
CA ILE A 181 9.28 9.36 -3.77
C ILE A 181 10.07 9.09 -5.05
N SER A 182 10.54 10.15 -5.68
CA SER A 182 11.46 10.09 -6.80
C SER A 182 12.72 10.87 -6.44
N PRO A 183 13.95 10.34 -6.69
CA PRO A 183 15.19 11.03 -6.37
C PRO A 183 15.23 12.45 -6.95
N ARG A 184 14.71 12.62 -8.16
CA ARG A 184 14.68 13.90 -8.86
C ARG A 184 13.76 14.96 -8.22
N ASP A 185 12.72 14.50 -7.52
CA ASP A 185 11.77 15.36 -6.83
C ASP A 185 12.27 15.75 -5.42
N ILE A 186 13.39 15.16 -4.95
CA ILE A 186 13.98 15.44 -3.64
C ILE A 186 14.98 16.59 -3.76
N PRO A 187 14.77 17.72 -3.05
CA PRO A 187 15.77 18.77 -2.97
C PRO A 187 17.09 18.29 -2.37
N ASP A 188 18.24 18.80 -2.83
CA ASP A 188 19.56 18.39 -2.32
C ASP A 188 19.68 18.52 -0.80
N ASP A 189 19.09 19.58 -0.22
CA ASP A 189 19.07 19.81 1.23
C ASP A 189 18.25 18.76 1.98
N ASP A 190 17.30 18.12 1.31
CA ASP A 190 16.38 17.13 1.91
C ASP A 190 17.00 15.73 1.99
N LEU A 191 18.07 15.44 1.23
CA LEU A 191 18.80 14.18 1.37
C LEU A 191 19.31 13.96 2.81
N GLY A 192 19.58 15.05 3.53
CA GLY A 192 19.95 15.00 4.94
C GLY A 192 18.85 14.52 5.89
N LYS A 193 17.59 14.51 5.46
CA LYS A 193 16.45 14.02 6.24
C LYS A 193 16.37 12.49 6.31
N PHE A 194 17.00 11.81 5.36
CA PHE A 194 17.12 10.35 5.38
C PHE A 194 18.28 9.92 6.27
N SER A 195 18.06 8.87 7.03
CA SER A 195 19.00 8.38 8.04
C SER A 195 19.50 6.96 7.80
N SER A 196 18.82 6.23 6.92
CA SER A 196 19.18 4.86 6.53
C SER A 196 20.03 4.84 5.24
N SER A 197 20.37 3.64 4.77
CA SER A 197 21.01 3.44 3.46
C SER A 197 20.17 3.96 2.28
N LEU A 198 18.90 4.27 2.49
CA LEU A 198 18.05 4.92 1.48
C LEU A 198 18.64 6.25 1.03
N ARG A 199 19.27 7.01 1.95
CA ARG A 199 19.98 8.25 1.62
C ARG A 199 21.06 8.05 0.57
N GLU A 200 21.89 7.00 0.75
CA GLU A 200 22.99 6.71 -0.16
C GLU A 200 22.45 6.28 -1.53
N VAL A 201 21.42 5.42 -1.53
CA VAL A 201 20.81 4.95 -2.78
C VAL A 201 20.19 6.09 -3.55
N LEU A 202 19.37 6.96 -2.90
CA LEU A 202 18.72 8.09 -3.55
C LEU A 202 19.72 9.17 -3.98
N GLY A 203 20.83 9.34 -3.24
CA GLY A 203 21.87 10.32 -3.57
C GLY A 203 22.85 9.87 -4.64
N CYS A 204 22.87 8.56 -4.99
CA CYS A 204 23.71 8.02 -6.07
C CYS A 204 23.01 7.94 -7.44
N ILE A 205 21.70 8.18 -7.48
CA ILE A 205 20.86 8.20 -8.67
C ILE A 205 20.81 9.60 -9.26
#